data_f9dacaa4855bc73952102ac54dfbc59f
#
_entry.id   f9dacaa4855bc73952102ac54dfbc59f
#
_cell.length_a   1.000
_cell.length_b   1.000
_cell.length_c   1.000
_cell.angle_alpha   90.00
_cell.angle_beta   90.00
_cell.angle_gamma   90.00
#
_symmetry.space_group_name_H-M   'P 1'
#
loop_
_entity.id
_entity.type
_entity.pdbx_description
1 polymer ?
#
loop_
_entity_poly.entity_id
_entity_poly.type
_entity_poly.pdbx_seq_one_letter_code
_entity_poly.pdbx_strand_id
1 'polypeptide(L)'
;SVYFDDFIASGDNSKSQALVKARLRLLRDDDLAAIIYTSGTTGEPKGVMLTHANFHKAFRIHDERLTQFSEKDLSMCFLPLTHIFEKAWTYYCLFKGATVAVNKEPSKIRETIKEVRPTVMSNVPRFWEKVYEGVKETMETAPRPLKWLFADAVKTGRRHSLEHVNKGKRPPLGNRLKFFLYKHTLFYLVKRVVGIDRGSFFPVAGAPLSDTINEFMQSIDVHIIYGYGLTETTATVSCFLDKGFRIGTVGKVMPDTEVKIGENNEILVRGGTVMKGYYNKPEATQEVFTEDGFFKTGDAGYLTEENEIILTERIKDLYKTSNGKYIAPQAIETRIGEDKYIDQVAVIGDQRKFVSALIVPNYDALAAYAREQGILFSSVKELVENQMIHDFLFGRIELLHFGLG
;
A
#
# COMPACT_ATOMS: atom_id res chain seq x y z
N SER A 1 30.47 -16.34 -11.02
CA SER A 1 29.14 -16.66 -10.43
C SER A 1 29.13 -18.12 -10.00
N VAL A 2 28.59 -18.40 -8.85
CA VAL A 2 28.41 -19.75 -8.29
C VAL A 2 26.91 -20.01 -8.32
N TYR A 3 26.48 -21.22 -8.74
CA TYR A 3 25.08 -21.59 -8.65
C TYR A 3 24.64 -21.72 -7.19
N PHE A 4 23.38 -21.47 -6.91
CA PHE A 4 22.85 -21.43 -5.53
C PHE A 4 23.06 -22.76 -4.79
N ASP A 5 22.83 -23.89 -5.45
CA ASP A 5 23.01 -25.20 -4.85
C ASP A 5 24.48 -25.50 -4.50
N ASP A 6 25.43 -25.10 -5.37
CA ASP A 6 26.86 -25.20 -5.10
C ASP A 6 27.27 -24.29 -3.92
N PHE A 7 26.68 -23.09 -3.84
CA PHE A 7 26.91 -22.18 -2.71
C PHE A 7 26.41 -22.80 -1.39
N ILE A 8 25.23 -23.38 -1.38
CA ILE A 8 24.68 -24.07 -0.19
C ILE A 8 25.58 -25.25 0.19
N ALA A 9 25.94 -26.13 -0.78
CA ALA A 9 26.77 -27.30 -0.55
C ALA A 9 28.16 -26.92 0.02
N SER A 10 28.72 -25.78 -0.38
CA SER A 10 30.02 -25.30 0.13
C SER A 10 30.03 -24.93 1.62
N GLY A 11 28.85 -24.64 2.19
CA GLY A 11 28.66 -24.27 3.60
C GLY A 11 28.42 -25.43 4.57
N ASP A 12 28.20 -26.62 4.05
CA ASP A 12 27.80 -27.79 4.86
C ASP A 12 29.02 -28.48 5.53
N ASN A 13 29.51 -27.87 6.62
CA ASN A 13 30.54 -28.48 7.44
C ASN A 13 30.41 -28.12 8.93
N SER A 14 30.95 -28.98 9.82
CA SER A 14 30.87 -28.81 11.27
C SER A 14 31.56 -27.53 11.78
N LYS A 15 32.63 -27.08 11.09
CA LYS A 15 33.36 -25.85 11.45
C LYS A 15 32.48 -24.60 11.17
N SER A 16 31.71 -24.61 10.07
CA SER A 16 30.78 -23.53 9.73
C SER A 16 29.68 -23.41 10.78
N GLN A 17 29.12 -24.49 11.27
CA GLN A 17 28.09 -24.46 12.32
C GLN A 17 28.62 -23.87 13.62
N ALA A 18 29.83 -24.26 14.04
CA ALA A 18 30.46 -23.70 15.24
C ALA A 18 30.71 -22.18 15.11
N LEU A 19 31.15 -21.74 13.92
CA LEU A 19 31.39 -20.34 13.62
C LEU A 19 30.08 -19.52 13.61
N VAL A 20 29.00 -20.05 13.01
CA VAL A 20 27.69 -19.40 13.03
C VAL A 20 27.18 -19.24 14.47
N LYS A 21 27.26 -20.29 15.28
CA LYS A 21 26.88 -20.22 16.70
C LYS A 21 27.71 -19.19 17.48
N ALA A 22 29.02 -19.12 17.23
CA ALA A 22 29.88 -18.12 17.86
C ALA A 22 29.49 -16.69 17.43
N ARG A 23 29.24 -16.45 16.16
CA ARG A 23 28.81 -15.14 15.65
C ARG A 23 27.44 -14.72 16.21
N LEU A 24 26.47 -15.64 16.28
CA LEU A 24 25.16 -15.35 16.87
C LEU A 24 25.26 -14.92 18.33
N ARG A 25 26.23 -15.47 19.12
CA ARG A 25 26.45 -15.05 20.52
C ARG A 25 27.07 -13.67 20.65
N LEU A 26 27.76 -13.20 19.62
CA LEU A 26 28.40 -11.88 19.59
C LEU A 26 27.51 -10.80 18.99
N LEU A 27 26.37 -11.19 18.41
CA LEU A 27 25.42 -10.28 17.77
C LEU A 27 24.87 -9.28 18.80
N ARG A 28 24.89 -8.02 18.46
CA ARG A 28 24.38 -6.91 19.28
C ARG A 28 23.20 -6.27 18.60
N ASP A 29 22.32 -5.68 19.36
CA ASP A 29 21.15 -4.97 18.84
C ASP A 29 21.53 -3.81 17.91
N ASP A 30 22.69 -3.16 18.14
CA ASP A 30 23.22 -2.07 17.32
C ASP A 30 23.92 -2.52 16.03
N ASP A 31 24.14 -3.83 15.85
CA ASP A 31 24.70 -4.34 14.61
C ASP A 31 23.74 -4.16 13.44
N LEU A 32 24.30 -3.93 12.24
CA LEU A 32 23.51 -3.79 11.04
C LEU A 32 22.82 -5.11 10.67
N ALA A 33 21.50 -5.07 10.60
CA ALA A 33 20.68 -6.18 10.11
C ALA A 33 20.45 -6.08 8.59
N ALA A 34 20.29 -4.88 8.05
CA ALA A 34 20.09 -4.65 6.63
C ALA A 34 20.55 -3.27 6.19
N ILE A 35 20.97 -3.18 4.92
CA ILE A 35 21.12 -1.93 4.18
C ILE A 35 20.17 -2.01 3.00
N ILE A 36 19.24 -1.05 2.90
CA ILE A 36 18.26 -0.98 1.82
C ILE A 36 18.49 0.31 1.04
N TYR A 37 18.76 0.18 -0.25
CA TYR A 37 18.96 1.33 -1.11
C TYR A 37 17.63 1.89 -1.58
N THR A 38 17.46 3.21 -1.40
CA THR A 38 16.32 3.97 -1.90
C THR A 38 16.79 4.91 -3.02
N SER A 39 15.94 5.11 -4.03
CA SER A 39 16.18 6.12 -5.06
C SER A 39 16.04 7.49 -4.41
N GLY A 40 17.16 8.14 -4.10
CA GLY A 40 17.15 9.53 -3.61
C GLY A 40 16.62 10.48 -4.68
N THR A 41 15.90 11.51 -4.27
CA THR A 41 15.44 12.60 -5.17
C THR A 41 16.59 13.36 -5.84
N THR A 42 17.81 13.21 -5.35
CA THR A 42 19.06 13.81 -5.89
C THR A 42 19.78 12.91 -6.91
N GLY A 43 19.18 11.81 -7.35
CA GLY A 43 19.71 10.93 -8.39
C GLY A 43 20.64 9.80 -7.88
N GLU A 44 21.38 9.97 -6.80
CA GLU A 44 22.20 8.90 -6.22
C GLU A 44 21.43 8.08 -5.18
N PRO A 45 21.39 6.73 -5.31
CA PRO A 45 20.79 5.88 -4.30
C PRO A 45 21.45 6.04 -2.92
N LYS A 46 20.64 6.08 -1.86
CA LYS A 46 21.07 6.15 -0.47
C LYS A 46 20.82 4.82 0.22
N GLY A 47 21.84 4.22 0.82
CA GLY A 47 21.73 2.97 1.57
C GLY A 47 21.26 3.23 3.00
N VAL A 48 20.00 2.97 3.29
CA VAL A 48 19.40 3.11 4.61
C VAL A 48 19.92 2.00 5.53
N MET A 49 20.60 2.34 6.62
CA MET A 49 21.14 1.39 7.59
C MET A 49 20.12 1.07 8.67
N LEU A 50 19.68 -0.17 8.72
CA LEU A 50 18.77 -0.69 9.72
C LEU A 50 19.48 -1.70 10.63
N THR A 51 19.37 -1.52 11.94
CA THR A 51 19.95 -2.39 12.95
C THR A 51 18.96 -3.48 13.39
N HIS A 52 19.45 -4.48 14.13
CA HIS A 52 18.58 -5.47 14.77
C HIS A 52 17.62 -4.81 15.75
N ALA A 53 18.05 -3.78 16.48
CA ALA A 53 17.19 -3.00 17.37
C ALA A 53 15.99 -2.38 16.63
N ASN A 54 16.20 -1.83 15.42
CA ASN A 54 15.12 -1.26 14.62
C ASN A 54 14.05 -2.30 14.29
N PHE A 55 14.45 -3.50 13.85
CA PHE A 55 13.51 -4.59 13.56
C PHE A 55 12.82 -5.10 14.82
N HIS A 56 13.55 -5.33 15.92
CA HIS A 56 12.96 -5.75 17.19
C HIS A 56 11.92 -4.74 17.69
N LYS A 57 12.23 -3.44 17.58
CA LYS A 57 11.27 -2.39 17.94
C LYS A 57 10.05 -2.42 17.04
N ALA A 58 10.25 -2.53 15.72
CA ALA A 58 9.14 -2.65 14.77
C ALA A 58 8.23 -3.83 15.11
N PHE A 59 8.78 -5.01 15.41
CA PHE A 59 7.99 -6.19 15.78
C PHE A 59 7.17 -5.96 17.04
N ARG A 60 7.75 -5.36 18.07
CA ARG A 60 7.06 -5.08 19.34
C ARG A 60 5.86 -4.14 19.14
N ILE A 61 6.04 -3.03 18.45
CA ILE A 61 4.95 -2.08 18.21
C ILE A 61 3.85 -2.67 17.32
N HIS A 62 4.21 -3.61 16.40
CA HIS A 62 3.22 -4.35 15.63
C HIS A 62 2.47 -5.38 16.48
N ASP A 63 3.12 -6.05 17.44
CA ASP A 63 2.44 -6.93 18.39
C ASP A 63 1.38 -6.20 19.21
N GLU A 64 1.67 -4.97 19.62
CA GLU A 64 0.72 -4.13 20.34
C GLU A 64 -0.43 -3.65 19.45
N ARG A 65 -0.19 -3.46 18.15
CA ARG A 65 -1.17 -2.93 17.19
C ARG A 65 -2.00 -4.02 16.52
N LEU A 66 -1.39 -5.13 16.10
CA LEU A 66 -2.01 -6.20 15.32
C LEU A 66 -2.31 -7.42 16.22
N THR A 67 -3.11 -7.21 17.26
CA THR A 67 -3.41 -8.20 18.29
C THR A 67 -4.11 -9.46 17.78
N GLN A 68 -4.71 -9.40 16.59
CA GLN A 68 -5.36 -10.53 15.92
C GLN A 68 -4.38 -11.43 15.15
N PHE A 69 -3.10 -11.03 14.98
CA PHE A 69 -2.09 -11.80 14.26
C PHE A 69 -1.43 -12.84 15.15
N SER A 70 -1.26 -14.07 14.65
CA SER A 70 -0.74 -15.19 15.41
C SER A 70 0.10 -16.17 14.57
N GLU A 71 0.71 -17.16 15.21
CA GLU A 71 1.43 -18.27 14.57
C GLU A 71 0.55 -19.16 13.69
N LYS A 72 -0.77 -19.07 13.82
CA LYS A 72 -1.74 -19.83 12.99
C LYS A 72 -1.99 -19.21 11.63
N ASP A 73 -1.51 -18.00 11.43
CA ASP A 73 -1.72 -17.27 10.20
C ASP A 73 -0.79 -17.77 9.08
N LEU A 74 -1.30 -17.62 7.85
CA LEU A 74 -0.59 -17.92 6.62
C LEU A 74 -0.46 -16.64 5.81
N SER A 75 0.77 -16.17 5.65
CA SER A 75 1.08 -15.03 4.80
C SER A 75 1.58 -15.48 3.43
N MET A 76 1.37 -14.65 2.41
CA MET A 76 1.99 -14.82 1.10
C MET A 76 2.94 -13.65 0.82
N CYS A 77 4.22 -13.97 0.62
CA CYS A 77 5.24 -13.02 0.20
C CYS A 77 5.24 -12.94 -1.33
N PHE A 78 4.93 -11.79 -1.90
CA PHE A 78 4.92 -11.57 -3.35
C PHE A 78 5.51 -10.22 -3.79
N LEU A 79 5.59 -9.24 -2.89
CA LEU A 79 6.30 -8.01 -3.16
C LEU A 79 7.81 -8.24 -3.07
N PRO A 80 8.64 -7.41 -3.70
CA PRO A 80 10.09 -7.58 -3.63
C PRO A 80 10.65 -7.43 -2.22
N LEU A 81 11.43 -8.41 -1.75
CA LEU A 81 12.14 -8.35 -0.46
C LEU A 81 13.26 -7.28 -0.42
N THR A 82 13.53 -6.63 -1.54
CA THR A 82 14.39 -5.44 -1.63
C THR A 82 13.71 -4.18 -1.07
N HIS A 83 12.38 -4.19 -0.94
CA HIS A 83 11.60 -3.12 -0.32
C HIS A 83 11.33 -3.43 1.16
N ILE A 84 11.46 -2.39 1.98
CA ILE A 84 11.32 -2.54 3.44
C ILE A 84 9.97 -3.09 3.87
N PHE A 85 8.88 -2.73 3.19
CA PHE A 85 7.53 -3.13 3.60
C PHE A 85 7.38 -4.66 3.58
N GLU A 86 7.71 -5.32 2.46
CA GLU A 86 7.67 -6.79 2.37
C GLU A 86 8.70 -7.45 3.27
N LYS A 87 9.93 -6.91 3.32
CA LYS A 87 10.99 -7.46 4.16
C LYS A 87 10.60 -7.44 5.64
N ALA A 88 10.14 -6.30 6.15
CA ALA A 88 9.76 -6.16 7.55
C ALA A 88 8.52 -7.02 7.88
N TRP A 89 7.54 -7.07 6.97
CA TRP A 89 6.36 -7.91 7.12
C TRP A 89 6.72 -9.40 7.16
N THR A 90 7.51 -9.88 6.20
CA THR A 90 7.98 -11.28 6.16
C THR A 90 8.78 -11.64 7.40
N TYR A 91 9.68 -10.77 7.86
CA TYR A 91 10.44 -11.00 9.09
C TYR A 91 9.56 -11.01 10.33
N TYR A 92 8.55 -10.14 10.38
CA TYR A 92 7.57 -10.15 11.46
C TYR A 92 6.73 -11.43 11.47
N CYS A 93 6.30 -11.93 10.30
CA CYS A 93 5.63 -13.23 10.20
C CYS A 93 6.50 -14.37 10.75
N LEU A 94 7.78 -14.42 10.38
CA LEU A 94 8.73 -15.42 10.88
C LEU A 94 8.97 -15.28 12.39
N PHE A 95 9.07 -14.05 12.88
CA PHE A 95 9.20 -13.77 14.32
C PHE A 95 7.99 -14.28 15.13
N LYS A 96 6.78 -14.15 14.58
CA LYS A 96 5.53 -14.67 15.18
C LYS A 96 5.38 -16.19 15.02
N GLY A 97 6.22 -16.87 14.23
CA GLY A 97 6.07 -18.29 13.91
C GLY A 97 4.97 -18.57 12.86
N ALA A 98 4.45 -17.54 12.19
CA ALA A 98 3.47 -17.69 11.12
C ALA A 98 4.09 -18.29 9.86
N THR A 99 3.29 -19.02 9.09
CA THR A 99 3.74 -19.61 7.83
C THR A 99 3.82 -18.54 6.75
N VAL A 100 4.91 -18.55 5.95
CA VAL A 100 5.08 -17.67 4.80
C VAL A 100 5.19 -18.50 3.52
N ALA A 101 4.21 -18.37 2.62
CA ALA A 101 4.26 -18.91 1.27
C ALA A 101 4.92 -17.88 0.34
N VAL A 102 5.90 -18.30 -0.46
CA VAL A 102 6.63 -17.40 -1.37
C VAL A 102 6.13 -17.57 -2.79
N ASN A 103 5.63 -16.47 -3.39
CA ASN A 103 5.31 -16.42 -4.81
C ASN A 103 6.60 -16.27 -5.63
N LYS A 104 6.97 -17.30 -6.38
CA LYS A 104 8.22 -17.32 -7.15
C LYS A 104 8.16 -16.48 -8.42
N GLU A 105 6.99 -16.34 -9.02
CA GLU A 105 6.78 -15.68 -10.31
C GLU A 105 5.77 -14.53 -10.15
N PRO A 106 6.20 -13.26 -10.20
CA PRO A 106 5.31 -12.10 -10.02
C PRO A 106 4.11 -12.09 -10.98
N SER A 107 4.28 -12.61 -12.21
CA SER A 107 3.20 -12.73 -13.20
C SER A 107 2.08 -13.68 -12.80
N LYS A 108 2.36 -14.65 -11.92
CA LYS A 108 1.42 -15.70 -11.47
C LYS A 108 0.75 -15.41 -10.14
N ILE A 109 0.78 -14.16 -9.68
CA ILE A 109 0.18 -13.79 -8.39
C ILE A 109 -1.31 -14.19 -8.30
N ARG A 110 -2.07 -14.07 -9.40
CA ARG A 110 -3.50 -14.38 -9.42
C ARG A 110 -3.78 -15.87 -9.20
N GLU A 111 -2.94 -16.74 -9.72
CA GLU A 111 -3.01 -18.19 -9.53
C GLU A 111 -2.54 -18.54 -8.13
N THR A 112 -1.38 -18.05 -7.73
CA THR A 112 -0.76 -18.37 -6.44
C THR A 112 -1.63 -17.97 -5.26
N ILE A 113 -2.27 -16.78 -5.30
CA ILE A 113 -3.15 -16.33 -4.20
C ILE A 113 -4.38 -17.24 -4.04
N LYS A 114 -4.93 -17.78 -5.15
CA LYS A 114 -6.05 -18.73 -5.13
C LYS A 114 -5.65 -20.10 -4.59
N GLU A 115 -4.41 -20.51 -4.84
CA GLU A 115 -3.84 -21.76 -4.33
C GLU A 115 -3.52 -21.63 -2.83
N VAL A 116 -2.79 -20.59 -2.43
CA VAL A 116 -2.34 -20.34 -1.06
C VAL A 116 -3.50 -19.97 -0.14
N ARG A 117 -4.41 -19.11 -0.59
CA ARG A 117 -5.53 -18.55 0.20
C ARG A 117 -5.05 -17.99 1.52
N PRO A 118 -4.20 -16.93 1.51
CA PRO A 118 -3.58 -16.40 2.71
C PRO A 118 -4.62 -15.85 3.69
N THR A 119 -4.32 -15.96 4.98
CA THR A 119 -5.11 -15.33 6.04
C THR A 119 -4.70 -13.88 6.26
N VAL A 120 -3.46 -13.56 5.96
CA VAL A 120 -2.87 -12.22 6.02
C VAL A 120 -1.90 -12.05 4.85
N MET A 121 -1.73 -10.84 4.35
CA MET A 121 -0.78 -10.59 3.26
C MET A 121 -0.53 -9.08 3.16
N SER A 122 0.75 -8.67 3.16
CA SER A 122 1.11 -7.29 2.83
C SER A 122 0.77 -6.96 1.38
N ASN A 123 0.24 -5.77 1.16
CA ASN A 123 -0.24 -5.37 -0.15
C ASN A 123 0.10 -3.91 -0.45
N VAL A 124 0.05 -3.57 -1.74
CA VAL A 124 0.08 -2.20 -2.23
C VAL A 124 -1.31 -1.80 -2.76
N PRO A 125 -1.66 -0.50 -2.79
CA PRO A 125 -2.95 -0.01 -3.27
C PRO A 125 -3.34 -0.57 -4.64
N ARG A 126 -2.40 -0.72 -5.58
CA ARG A 126 -2.63 -1.26 -6.92
C ARG A 126 -3.29 -2.64 -6.93
N PHE A 127 -3.01 -3.49 -5.94
CA PHE A 127 -3.68 -4.79 -5.81
C PHE A 127 -5.18 -4.61 -5.58
N TRP A 128 -5.55 -3.69 -4.69
CA TRP A 128 -6.95 -3.44 -4.35
C TRP A 128 -7.71 -2.67 -5.44
N GLU A 129 -7.02 -1.80 -6.17
CA GLU A 129 -7.56 -1.17 -7.38
C GLU A 129 -7.99 -2.22 -8.40
N LYS A 130 -7.12 -3.20 -8.69
CA LYS A 130 -7.43 -4.29 -9.61
C LYS A 130 -8.57 -5.19 -9.12
N VAL A 131 -8.66 -5.43 -7.81
CA VAL A 131 -9.80 -6.17 -7.23
C VAL A 131 -11.09 -5.38 -7.39
N TYR A 132 -11.06 -4.07 -7.09
CA TYR A 132 -12.22 -3.19 -7.21
C TYR A 132 -12.71 -3.08 -8.65
N GLU A 133 -11.80 -2.86 -9.60
CA GLU A 133 -12.08 -2.82 -11.04
C GLU A 133 -12.75 -4.12 -11.51
N GLY A 134 -12.18 -5.29 -11.19
CA GLY A 134 -12.74 -6.57 -11.59
C GLY A 134 -14.12 -6.85 -11.04
N VAL A 135 -14.39 -6.42 -9.80
CA VAL A 135 -15.76 -6.52 -9.22
C VAL A 135 -16.71 -5.56 -9.95
N LYS A 136 -16.30 -4.34 -10.24
CA LYS A 136 -17.11 -3.34 -10.94
C LYS A 136 -17.46 -3.80 -12.35
N GLU A 137 -16.50 -4.28 -13.13
CA GLU A 137 -16.71 -4.83 -14.47
C GLU A 137 -17.69 -6.02 -14.45
N THR A 138 -17.50 -6.95 -13.49
CA THR A 138 -18.42 -8.07 -13.32
C THR A 138 -19.85 -7.60 -13.04
N MET A 139 -20.00 -6.56 -12.23
CA MET A 139 -21.30 -5.99 -11.91
C MET A 139 -21.89 -5.19 -13.09
N GLU A 140 -21.07 -4.51 -13.92
CA GLU A 140 -21.56 -3.79 -15.10
C GLU A 140 -22.27 -4.72 -16.12
N THR A 141 -21.80 -5.96 -16.24
CA THR A 141 -22.37 -6.97 -17.14
C THR A 141 -23.46 -7.84 -16.50
N ALA A 142 -23.61 -7.79 -15.17
CA ALA A 142 -24.54 -8.62 -14.43
C ALA A 142 -26.02 -8.27 -14.71
N PRO A 143 -26.97 -9.21 -14.57
CA PRO A 143 -28.40 -8.93 -14.66
C PRO A 143 -28.87 -7.90 -13.61
N ARG A 144 -29.85 -7.07 -13.97
CA ARG A 144 -30.39 -6.01 -13.09
C ARG A 144 -30.69 -6.44 -11.65
N PRO A 145 -31.32 -7.61 -11.38
CA PRO A 145 -31.59 -8.06 -10.01
C PRO A 145 -30.31 -8.28 -9.21
N LEU A 146 -29.26 -8.82 -9.84
CA LEU A 146 -27.96 -9.06 -9.17
C LEU A 146 -27.24 -7.74 -8.89
N LYS A 147 -27.30 -6.78 -9.81
CA LYS A 147 -26.78 -5.42 -9.58
C LYS A 147 -27.42 -4.77 -8.36
N TRP A 148 -28.73 -4.83 -8.29
CA TRP A 148 -29.48 -4.27 -7.16
C TRP A 148 -29.13 -4.98 -5.84
N LEU A 149 -29.10 -6.32 -5.87
CA LEU A 149 -28.74 -7.12 -4.69
C LEU A 149 -27.32 -6.81 -4.20
N PHE A 150 -26.37 -6.70 -5.11
CA PHE A 150 -24.98 -6.37 -4.77
C PHE A 150 -24.86 -4.94 -4.21
N ALA A 151 -25.55 -3.97 -4.78
CA ALA A 151 -25.60 -2.60 -4.26
C ALA A 151 -26.19 -2.53 -2.84
N ASP A 152 -27.29 -3.28 -2.56
CA ASP A 152 -27.86 -3.39 -1.22
C ASP A 152 -26.90 -4.09 -0.25
N ALA A 153 -26.16 -5.11 -0.72
CA ALA A 153 -25.16 -5.79 0.08
C ALA A 153 -24.02 -4.83 0.49
N VAL A 154 -23.43 -4.08 -0.45
CA VAL A 154 -22.37 -3.09 -0.16
C VAL A 154 -22.88 -2.01 0.80
N LYS A 155 -24.09 -1.45 0.58
CA LYS A 155 -24.71 -0.49 1.49
C LYS A 155 -24.91 -1.06 2.90
N THR A 156 -25.37 -2.31 2.98
CA THR A 156 -25.55 -3.03 4.26
C THR A 156 -24.23 -3.22 4.98
N GLY A 157 -23.19 -3.62 4.24
CA GLY A 157 -21.85 -3.81 4.77
C GLY A 157 -21.21 -2.50 5.24
N ARG A 158 -21.31 -1.41 4.45
CA ARG A 158 -20.86 -0.08 4.86
C ARG A 158 -21.49 0.33 6.19
N ARG A 159 -22.82 0.22 6.29
CA ARG A 159 -23.55 0.54 7.53
C ARG A 159 -23.09 -0.33 8.69
N HIS A 160 -22.91 -1.65 8.46
CA HIS A 160 -22.45 -2.58 9.48
C HIS A 160 -21.03 -2.25 9.94
N SER A 161 -20.07 -2.25 9.01
CA SER A 161 -18.62 -2.19 9.30
C SER A 161 -18.18 -0.78 9.66
N LEU A 162 -18.45 0.23 8.81
CA LEU A 162 -17.92 1.58 8.99
C LEU A 162 -18.75 2.47 9.91
N GLU A 163 -20.12 2.39 9.82
CA GLU A 163 -20.96 3.28 10.62
C GLU A 163 -21.22 2.77 12.03
N HIS A 164 -21.06 1.46 12.27
CA HIS A 164 -21.30 0.87 13.60
C HIS A 164 -20.06 0.21 14.18
N VAL A 165 -19.61 -0.94 13.64
CA VAL A 165 -18.52 -1.75 14.25
C VAL A 165 -17.24 -0.94 14.41
N ASN A 166 -16.82 -0.24 13.38
CA ASN A 166 -15.64 0.64 13.43
C ASN A 166 -15.77 1.74 14.50
N LYS A 167 -16.99 2.24 14.73
CA LYS A 167 -17.27 3.25 15.77
C LYS A 167 -17.57 2.66 17.16
N GLY A 168 -17.25 1.38 17.37
CA GLY A 168 -17.53 0.69 18.63
C GLY A 168 -19.03 0.52 18.95
N LYS A 169 -19.92 0.74 17.99
CA LYS A 169 -21.37 0.67 18.14
C LYS A 169 -21.89 -0.69 17.71
N ARG A 170 -22.97 -1.16 18.34
CA ARG A 170 -23.64 -2.39 17.92
C ARG A 170 -24.60 -2.10 16.76
N PRO A 171 -24.45 -2.77 15.59
CA PRO A 171 -25.38 -2.59 14.48
C PRO A 171 -26.80 -3.06 14.83
N PRO A 172 -27.86 -2.46 14.27
CA PRO A 172 -29.23 -2.92 14.43
C PRO A 172 -29.40 -4.38 14.00
N LEU A 173 -30.34 -5.13 14.66
CA LEU A 173 -30.52 -6.56 14.43
C LEU A 173 -30.76 -6.89 12.95
N GLY A 174 -31.64 -6.16 12.29
CA GLY A 174 -31.94 -6.35 10.86
C GLY A 174 -30.71 -6.16 9.96
N ASN A 175 -29.84 -5.17 10.28
CA ASN A 175 -28.59 -4.97 9.56
C ASN A 175 -27.61 -6.13 9.82
N ARG A 176 -27.52 -6.62 11.06
CA ARG A 176 -26.65 -7.76 11.41
C ARG A 176 -27.04 -9.04 10.66
N LEU A 177 -28.36 -9.34 10.61
CA LEU A 177 -28.85 -10.52 9.89
C LEU A 177 -28.60 -10.42 8.38
N LYS A 178 -28.90 -9.28 7.76
CA LYS A 178 -28.58 -9.03 6.34
C LYS A 178 -27.08 -9.13 6.07
N PHE A 179 -26.26 -8.50 6.90
CA PHE A 179 -24.80 -8.56 6.75
C PHE A 179 -24.27 -9.98 6.88
N PHE A 180 -24.76 -10.76 7.86
CA PHE A 180 -24.40 -12.17 8.02
C PHE A 180 -24.71 -12.97 6.75
N LEU A 181 -25.90 -12.77 6.16
CA LEU A 181 -26.26 -13.43 4.91
C LEU A 181 -25.30 -13.04 3.78
N TYR A 182 -25.07 -11.75 3.56
CA TYR A 182 -24.19 -11.27 2.48
C TYR A 182 -22.75 -11.68 2.69
N LYS A 183 -22.26 -11.69 3.94
CA LYS A 183 -20.90 -12.15 4.29
C LYS A 183 -20.66 -13.60 3.86
N HIS A 184 -21.64 -14.50 4.07
CA HIS A 184 -21.50 -15.92 3.75
C HIS A 184 -21.98 -16.28 2.33
N THR A 185 -22.45 -15.31 1.55
CA THR A 185 -22.87 -15.51 0.16
C THR A 185 -22.07 -14.61 -0.79
N LEU A 186 -22.54 -13.41 -1.07
CA LEU A 186 -21.97 -12.52 -2.07
C LEU A 186 -20.52 -12.11 -1.76
N PHE A 187 -20.23 -11.68 -0.52
CA PHE A 187 -18.89 -11.26 -0.14
C PHE A 187 -17.93 -12.46 -0.10
N TYR A 188 -18.40 -13.62 0.35
CA TYR A 188 -17.60 -14.84 0.29
C TYR A 188 -17.22 -15.20 -1.16
N LEU A 189 -18.19 -15.12 -2.10
CA LEU A 189 -17.92 -15.39 -3.51
C LEU A 189 -16.87 -14.43 -4.09
N VAL A 190 -16.98 -13.13 -3.83
CA VAL A 190 -15.98 -12.13 -4.26
C VAL A 190 -14.61 -12.49 -3.70
N LYS A 191 -14.52 -12.71 -2.37
CA LYS A 191 -13.27 -13.07 -1.70
C LYS A 191 -12.69 -14.38 -2.24
N ARG A 192 -13.54 -15.37 -2.53
CA ARG A 192 -13.14 -16.68 -3.07
C ARG A 192 -12.57 -16.59 -4.49
N VAL A 193 -13.17 -15.75 -5.35
CA VAL A 193 -12.68 -15.52 -6.72
C VAL A 193 -11.30 -14.87 -6.71
N VAL A 194 -11.06 -13.95 -5.76
CA VAL A 194 -9.76 -13.32 -5.56
C VAL A 194 -8.75 -14.29 -4.92
N GLY A 195 -9.19 -15.20 -4.04
CA GLY A 195 -8.34 -16.12 -3.26
C GLY A 195 -8.04 -15.62 -1.85
N ILE A 196 -8.85 -14.68 -1.32
CA ILE A 196 -8.67 -14.07 0.02
C ILE A 196 -9.83 -14.42 0.98
N ASP A 197 -10.59 -15.45 0.69
CA ASP A 197 -11.77 -15.83 1.46
C ASP A 197 -11.46 -16.33 2.89
N ARG A 198 -10.20 -16.65 3.18
CA ARG A 198 -9.71 -16.98 4.52
C ARG A 198 -9.09 -15.76 5.23
N GLY A 199 -9.04 -14.60 4.54
CA GLY A 199 -8.38 -13.41 5.03
C GLY A 199 -8.97 -12.88 6.34
N SER A 200 -8.11 -12.61 7.32
CA SER A 200 -8.43 -11.94 8.57
C SER A 200 -8.22 -10.43 8.46
N PHE A 201 -7.08 -10.02 7.96
CA PHE A 201 -6.75 -8.62 7.64
C PHE A 201 -5.61 -8.53 6.63
N PHE A 202 -5.48 -7.36 6.00
CA PHE A 202 -4.50 -7.10 4.96
C PHE A 202 -3.79 -5.75 5.19
N PRO A 203 -2.51 -5.76 5.61
CA PRO A 203 -1.71 -4.53 5.65
C PRO A 203 -1.53 -3.96 4.26
N VAL A 204 -1.74 -2.64 4.13
CA VAL A 204 -1.60 -1.88 2.87
C VAL A 204 -0.75 -0.65 3.14
N ALA A 205 0.29 -0.45 2.34
CA ALA A 205 1.16 0.72 2.44
C ALA A 205 1.93 0.95 1.12
N GLY A 206 2.80 1.96 1.11
CA GLY A 206 3.77 2.21 0.03
C GLY A 206 3.28 3.14 -1.08
N ALA A 207 1.99 3.43 -1.14
CA ALA A 207 1.40 4.42 -2.03
C ALA A 207 0.05 4.92 -1.47
N PRO A 208 -0.50 6.04 -1.95
CA PRO A 208 -1.84 6.47 -1.58
C PRO A 208 -2.90 5.44 -1.95
N LEU A 209 -3.81 5.15 -1.01
CA LEU A 209 -4.98 4.30 -1.23
C LEU A 209 -6.22 5.20 -1.35
N SER A 210 -6.95 5.06 -2.45
CA SER A 210 -8.23 5.77 -2.63
C SER A 210 -9.21 5.46 -1.51
N ASP A 211 -9.81 6.51 -0.93
CA ASP A 211 -10.83 6.38 0.12
C ASP A 211 -12.03 5.57 -0.36
N THR A 212 -12.43 5.75 -1.61
CA THR A 212 -13.53 5.00 -2.24
C THR A 212 -13.23 3.50 -2.25
N ILE A 213 -12.00 3.11 -2.62
CA ILE A 213 -11.60 1.71 -2.66
C ILE A 213 -11.50 1.14 -1.25
N ASN A 214 -10.91 1.90 -0.32
CA ASN A 214 -10.80 1.49 1.08
C ASN A 214 -12.20 1.28 1.71
N GLU A 215 -13.12 2.25 1.56
CA GLU A 215 -14.51 2.12 2.03
C GLU A 215 -15.21 0.90 1.41
N PHE A 216 -15.03 0.67 0.11
CA PHE A 216 -15.61 -0.47 -0.58
C PHE A 216 -15.10 -1.79 -0.01
N MET A 217 -13.79 -1.96 0.15
CA MET A 217 -13.19 -3.18 0.71
C MET A 217 -13.67 -3.46 2.13
N GLN A 218 -13.66 -2.44 3.00
CA GLN A 218 -14.20 -2.56 4.35
C GLN A 218 -15.70 -2.93 4.35
N SER A 219 -16.45 -2.44 3.36
CA SER A 219 -17.88 -2.72 3.22
C SER A 219 -18.17 -4.16 2.78
N ILE A 220 -17.30 -4.81 2.02
CA ILE A 220 -17.44 -6.21 1.60
C ILE A 220 -16.72 -7.20 2.52
N ASP A 221 -16.47 -6.82 3.78
CA ASP A 221 -15.81 -7.65 4.79
C ASP A 221 -14.36 -8.02 4.42
N VAL A 222 -13.66 -7.13 3.72
CA VAL A 222 -12.21 -7.18 3.51
C VAL A 222 -11.56 -6.16 4.43
N HIS A 223 -10.88 -6.63 5.48
CA HIS A 223 -10.31 -5.79 6.52
C HIS A 223 -8.93 -5.27 6.09
N ILE A 224 -8.88 -4.04 5.60
CA ILE A 224 -7.64 -3.35 5.25
C ILE A 224 -7.09 -2.63 6.47
N ILE A 225 -5.83 -2.88 6.81
CA ILE A 225 -5.04 -2.12 7.77
C ILE A 225 -4.12 -1.19 6.97
N TYR A 226 -4.62 0.01 6.65
CA TYR A 226 -3.85 1.00 5.91
C TYR A 226 -2.83 1.68 6.81
N GLY A 227 -1.60 1.85 6.31
CA GLY A 227 -0.49 2.40 7.09
C GLY A 227 0.47 3.24 6.25
N TYR A 228 1.30 3.98 6.98
CA TYR A 228 2.33 4.86 6.44
C TYR A 228 3.67 4.57 7.10
N GLY A 229 4.70 4.64 6.30
CA GLY A 229 6.09 4.55 6.72
C GLY A 229 7.06 4.59 5.54
N LEU A 230 8.33 4.68 5.87
CA LEU A 230 9.44 4.79 4.93
C LEU A 230 10.47 3.68 5.20
N THR A 231 11.43 3.53 4.31
CA THR A 231 12.57 2.65 4.55
C THR A 231 13.33 3.11 5.81
N GLU A 232 13.48 4.41 5.98
CA GLU A 232 14.14 5.07 7.09
C GLU A 232 13.42 4.91 8.44
N THR A 233 12.17 4.46 8.44
CA THR A 233 11.38 4.20 9.67
C THR A 233 11.05 2.72 9.86
N THR A 234 11.81 1.82 9.25
CA THR A 234 11.60 0.36 9.29
C THR A 234 10.15 0.00 8.95
N ALA A 235 9.66 0.55 7.86
CA ALA A 235 8.34 0.38 7.24
C ALA A 235 7.16 1.09 7.91
N THR A 236 7.20 1.46 9.20
CA THR A 236 5.96 1.89 9.87
C THR A 236 6.14 3.11 10.78
N VAL A 237 5.30 4.12 10.56
CA VAL A 237 5.09 5.30 11.42
C VAL A 237 3.69 5.28 12.01
N SER A 238 2.70 4.90 11.20
CA SER A 238 1.29 4.80 11.60
C SER A 238 0.59 3.67 10.84
N CYS A 239 -0.48 3.15 11.42
CA CYS A 239 -1.43 2.30 10.71
C CYS A 239 -2.82 2.33 11.38
N PHE A 240 -3.84 1.87 10.66
CA PHE A 240 -5.18 1.71 11.19
C PHE A 240 -5.19 0.81 12.41
N LEU A 241 -6.03 1.14 13.35
CA LEU A 241 -6.47 0.22 14.41
C LEU A 241 -7.42 -0.83 13.80
N ASP A 242 -7.60 -1.94 14.52
CA ASP A 242 -8.64 -2.93 14.18
C ASP A 242 -10.04 -2.29 14.12
N LYS A 243 -10.31 -1.33 15.00
CA LYS A 243 -11.53 -0.51 15.07
C LYS A 243 -11.16 0.91 15.48
N GLY A 244 -12.05 1.85 15.18
CA GLY A 244 -11.83 3.26 15.49
C GLY A 244 -10.90 3.98 14.52
N PHE A 245 -10.62 3.37 13.36
CA PHE A 245 -9.85 4.03 12.29
C PHE A 245 -10.73 5.02 11.51
N ARG A 246 -10.09 6.00 10.91
CA ARG A 246 -10.74 7.01 10.09
C ARG A 246 -10.27 6.92 8.64
N ILE A 247 -11.20 6.74 7.72
CA ILE A 247 -10.93 6.86 6.28
C ILE A 247 -10.47 8.29 5.97
N GLY A 248 -9.52 8.46 5.07
CA GLY A 248 -8.87 9.74 4.78
C GLY A 248 -7.62 9.99 5.63
N THR A 249 -7.28 9.07 6.56
CA THR A 249 -6.02 9.08 7.30
C THR A 249 -5.15 7.89 6.90
N VAL A 250 -3.87 7.92 7.25
CA VAL A 250 -2.96 6.77 7.16
C VAL A 250 -2.79 6.07 8.52
N GLY A 251 -3.77 6.24 9.38
CA GLY A 251 -3.89 5.60 10.67
C GLY A 251 -3.23 6.32 11.83
N LYS A 252 -3.40 5.72 12.99
CA LYS A 252 -2.88 6.22 14.25
C LYS A 252 -1.39 5.97 14.36
N VAL A 253 -0.65 6.96 14.89
CA VAL A 253 0.78 6.82 15.21
C VAL A 253 1.03 5.55 16.00
N MET A 254 2.09 4.82 15.63
CA MET A 254 2.47 3.56 16.28
C MET A 254 2.87 3.77 17.75
N PRO A 255 2.69 2.76 18.60
CA PRO A 255 3.22 2.81 19.96
C PRO A 255 4.71 3.16 20.00
N ASP A 256 5.16 3.83 21.05
CA ASP A 256 6.56 4.25 21.24
C ASP A 256 7.18 5.00 20.05
N THR A 257 6.35 5.67 19.24
CA THR A 257 6.75 6.52 18.14
C THR A 257 6.23 7.92 18.39
N GLU A 258 7.10 8.89 18.27
CA GLU A 258 6.75 10.31 18.41
C GLU A 258 6.66 10.92 17.01
N VAL A 259 5.59 11.67 16.78
CA VAL A 259 5.37 12.41 15.54
C VAL A 259 5.03 13.86 15.90
N LYS A 260 5.69 14.80 15.24
CA LYS A 260 5.34 16.22 15.29
C LYS A 260 5.30 16.82 13.90
N ILE A 261 4.61 17.90 13.74
CA ILE A 261 4.56 18.67 12.49
C ILE A 261 5.56 19.80 12.57
N GLY A 262 6.49 19.82 11.63
CA GLY A 262 7.53 20.82 11.48
C GLY A 262 7.16 21.96 10.52
N GLU A 263 8.17 22.64 10.02
CA GLU A 263 8.01 23.67 8.99
C GLU A 263 7.43 23.07 7.69
N ASN A 264 6.69 23.85 6.94
CA ASN A 264 6.00 23.43 5.71
C ASN A 264 5.08 22.20 5.90
N ASN A 265 4.53 22.03 7.09
CA ASN A 265 3.72 20.88 7.49
C ASN A 265 4.47 19.54 7.40
N GLU A 266 5.80 19.52 7.42
CA GLU A 266 6.59 18.31 7.33
C GLU A 266 6.34 17.40 8.54
N ILE A 267 6.10 16.14 8.27
CA ILE A 267 5.99 15.10 9.30
C ILE A 267 7.39 14.74 9.79
N LEU A 268 7.61 14.94 11.07
CA LEU A 268 8.87 14.63 11.75
C LEU A 268 8.65 13.43 12.67
N VAL A 269 9.54 12.44 12.62
CA VAL A 269 9.39 11.17 13.32
C VAL A 269 10.58 10.89 14.23
N ARG A 270 10.33 10.47 15.48
CA ARG A 270 11.35 9.97 16.40
C ARG A 270 10.89 8.66 17.02
N GLY A 271 11.81 7.71 17.18
CA GLY A 271 11.53 6.42 17.80
C GLY A 271 12.54 5.34 17.45
N GLY A 272 12.42 4.19 18.09
CA GLY A 272 13.37 3.09 17.90
C GLY A 272 13.30 2.40 16.54
N THR A 273 12.32 2.72 15.71
CA THR A 273 12.21 2.23 14.33
C THR A 273 12.96 3.10 13.32
N VAL A 274 13.40 4.31 13.72
CA VAL A 274 14.15 5.23 12.84
C VAL A 274 15.55 4.69 12.60
N MET A 275 16.00 4.75 11.35
CA MET A 275 17.30 4.26 10.88
C MET A 275 18.50 4.83 11.66
N LYS A 276 19.62 4.12 11.59
CA LYS A 276 20.90 4.61 12.09
C LYS A 276 21.47 5.77 11.25
N GLY A 277 21.15 5.82 9.98
CA GLY A 277 21.63 6.81 9.00
C GLY A 277 21.83 6.21 7.62
N TYR A 278 22.41 6.97 6.71
CA TYR A 278 22.76 6.53 5.36
C TYR A 278 24.20 6.02 5.30
N TYR A 279 24.37 4.83 4.72
CA TYR A 279 25.68 4.17 4.61
C TYR A 279 26.69 5.03 3.83
N ASN A 280 27.84 5.28 4.45
CA ASN A 280 28.93 6.13 3.92
C ASN A 280 28.47 7.53 3.46
N LYS A 281 27.38 8.09 4.02
CA LYS A 281 26.89 9.44 3.71
C LYS A 281 26.55 10.21 5.00
N PRO A 282 27.55 10.62 5.80
CA PRO A 282 27.33 11.28 7.09
C PRO A 282 26.64 12.65 6.94
N GLU A 283 27.01 13.44 5.91
CA GLU A 283 26.41 14.75 5.66
C GLU A 283 24.92 14.61 5.33
N ALA A 284 24.58 13.69 4.40
CA ALA A 284 23.19 13.42 4.04
C ALA A 284 22.40 12.85 5.23
N THR A 285 23.05 12.16 6.17
CA THR A 285 22.43 11.71 7.41
C THR A 285 22.13 12.90 8.32
N GLN A 286 23.08 13.80 8.50
CA GLN A 286 22.90 14.98 9.35
C GLN A 286 21.78 15.90 8.82
N GLU A 287 21.66 16.07 7.50
CA GLU A 287 20.62 16.90 6.86
C GLU A 287 19.20 16.43 7.16
N VAL A 288 18.99 15.13 7.33
CA VAL A 288 17.65 14.56 7.54
C VAL A 288 17.25 14.39 9.00
N PHE A 289 18.10 14.81 9.93
CA PHE A 289 17.75 14.88 11.35
C PHE A 289 17.69 16.33 11.84
N THR A 290 16.74 16.60 12.72
CA THR A 290 16.68 17.87 13.45
C THR A 290 17.65 17.84 14.62
N GLU A 291 17.97 19.01 15.20
CA GLU A 291 18.85 19.12 16.37
C GLU A 291 18.32 18.34 17.59
N ASP A 292 16.99 18.23 17.73
CA ASP A 292 16.32 17.46 18.79
C ASP A 292 16.06 16.01 18.41
N GLY A 293 16.70 15.50 17.32
CA GLY A 293 16.76 14.09 16.95
C GLY A 293 15.53 13.52 16.23
N PHE A 294 14.66 14.36 15.66
CA PHE A 294 13.59 13.90 14.78
C PHE A 294 14.08 13.70 13.35
N PHE A 295 13.68 12.62 12.74
CA PHE A 295 13.88 12.35 11.33
C PHE A 295 12.87 13.14 10.48
N LYS A 296 13.37 13.86 9.49
CA LYS A 296 12.60 14.62 8.49
C LYS A 296 12.15 13.67 7.37
N THR A 297 10.86 13.40 7.31
CA THR A 297 10.34 12.40 6.35
C THR A 297 10.34 12.88 4.90
N GLY A 298 10.25 14.19 4.71
CA GLY A 298 10.00 14.81 3.41
C GLY A 298 8.55 14.68 2.93
N ASP A 299 7.67 14.17 3.78
CA ASP A 299 6.23 14.08 3.53
C ASP A 299 5.52 15.15 4.37
N ALA A 300 4.54 15.86 3.79
CA ALA A 300 3.72 16.83 4.50
C ALA A 300 2.40 16.22 4.96
N GLY A 301 1.87 16.74 6.05
CA GLY A 301 0.60 16.30 6.61
C GLY A 301 0.23 16.96 7.92
N TYR A 302 -0.79 16.40 8.55
CA TYR A 302 -1.35 16.89 9.81
C TYR A 302 -1.57 15.75 10.79
N LEU A 303 -1.59 16.06 12.07
CA LEU A 303 -2.06 15.16 13.13
C LEU A 303 -3.47 15.55 13.54
N THR A 304 -4.36 14.56 13.66
CA THR A 304 -5.67 14.77 14.31
C THR A 304 -5.52 14.79 15.84
N GLU A 305 -6.58 15.18 16.54
CA GLU A 305 -6.63 15.14 18.01
C GLU A 305 -6.45 13.72 18.56
N GLU A 306 -6.82 12.68 17.79
CA GLU A 306 -6.67 11.27 18.13
C GLU A 306 -5.30 10.70 17.75
N ASN A 307 -4.33 11.53 17.34
CA ASN A 307 -3.02 11.13 16.84
C ASN A 307 -3.08 10.24 15.57
N GLU A 308 -3.99 10.52 14.67
CA GLU A 308 -3.99 9.94 13.33
C GLU A 308 -3.29 10.87 12.34
N ILE A 309 -2.54 10.32 11.41
CA ILE A 309 -1.82 11.09 10.39
C ILE A 309 -2.70 11.25 9.15
N ILE A 310 -2.84 12.48 8.67
CA ILE A 310 -3.38 12.81 7.36
C ILE A 310 -2.19 13.24 6.48
N LEU A 311 -1.88 12.44 5.48
CA LEU A 311 -0.88 12.81 4.46
C LEU A 311 -1.53 13.75 3.45
N THR A 312 -0.81 14.80 3.08
CA THR A 312 -1.26 15.74 2.05
C THR A 312 -0.44 15.60 0.78
N GLU A 313 0.88 15.62 0.90
CA GLU A 313 1.76 15.67 -0.25
C GLU A 313 3.19 15.28 0.12
N ARG A 314 4.01 15.00 -0.88
CA ARG A 314 5.44 14.80 -0.71
C ARG A 314 6.16 16.12 -1.00
N ILE A 315 6.83 16.70 -0.01
CA ILE A 315 7.45 18.04 -0.10
C ILE A 315 8.43 18.10 -1.28
N LYS A 316 9.18 17.02 -1.51
CA LYS A 316 10.17 16.95 -2.58
C LYS A 316 9.57 16.70 -3.98
N ASP A 317 8.34 16.21 -4.04
CA ASP A 317 7.63 15.93 -5.28
C ASP A 317 6.69 17.07 -5.68
N LEU A 318 6.63 18.15 -4.85
CA LEU A 318 5.89 19.36 -5.18
C LEU A 318 6.52 20.05 -6.39
N TYR A 319 5.73 20.24 -7.42
CA TYR A 319 6.12 21.06 -8.56
C TYR A 319 5.80 22.51 -8.30
N LYS A 320 6.77 23.37 -8.51
CA LYS A 320 6.54 24.82 -8.54
C LYS A 320 6.35 25.25 -9.99
N THR A 321 5.13 25.59 -10.36
CA THR A 321 4.86 26.15 -11.68
C THR A 321 5.61 27.47 -11.89
N SER A 322 5.83 27.85 -13.14
CA SER A 322 6.46 29.13 -13.46
C SER A 322 5.69 30.35 -12.89
N ASN A 323 4.42 30.20 -12.54
CA ASN A 323 3.58 31.20 -11.89
C ASN A 323 3.68 31.16 -10.36
N GLY A 324 4.56 30.31 -9.80
CA GLY A 324 4.79 30.20 -8.35
C GLY A 324 3.77 29.34 -7.57
N LYS A 325 2.80 28.74 -8.25
CA LYS A 325 1.81 27.84 -7.62
C LYS A 325 2.44 26.46 -7.40
N TYR A 326 2.29 25.90 -6.20
CA TYR A 326 2.68 24.52 -5.90
C TYR A 326 1.61 23.54 -6.35
N ILE A 327 2.04 22.45 -6.96
CA ILE A 327 1.18 21.35 -7.44
C ILE A 327 1.66 20.06 -6.80
N ALA A 328 0.72 19.30 -6.24
CA ALA A 328 0.93 17.95 -5.72
C ALA A 328 0.62 16.91 -6.83
N PRO A 329 1.61 16.39 -7.56
CA PRO A 329 1.36 15.50 -8.69
C PRO A 329 0.67 14.21 -8.26
N GLN A 330 1.05 13.63 -7.13
CA GLN A 330 0.48 12.37 -6.63
C GLN A 330 -1.04 12.43 -6.39
N ALA A 331 -1.56 13.56 -5.90
CA ALA A 331 -3.00 13.71 -5.69
C ALA A 331 -3.77 13.66 -7.01
N ILE A 332 -3.21 14.30 -8.04
CA ILE A 332 -3.77 14.32 -9.40
C ILE A 332 -3.66 12.92 -10.02
N GLU A 333 -2.49 12.29 -9.92
CA GLU A 333 -2.22 10.95 -10.45
C GLU A 333 -3.14 9.89 -9.83
N THR A 334 -3.32 9.91 -8.51
CA THR A 334 -4.22 8.99 -7.80
C THR A 334 -5.65 9.15 -8.32
N ARG A 335 -6.14 10.37 -8.48
CA ARG A 335 -7.50 10.64 -8.91
C ARG A 335 -7.74 10.26 -10.37
N ILE A 336 -6.82 10.55 -11.26
CA ILE A 336 -6.90 10.15 -12.67
C ILE A 336 -6.79 8.63 -12.80
N GLY A 337 -5.93 7.98 -12.01
CA GLY A 337 -5.73 6.52 -11.99
C GLY A 337 -6.93 5.71 -11.46
N GLU A 338 -7.97 6.35 -10.87
CA GLU A 338 -9.23 5.67 -10.52
C GLU A 338 -10.08 5.30 -11.75
N ASP A 339 -9.76 5.84 -12.92
CA ASP A 339 -10.51 5.57 -14.14
C ASP A 339 -10.10 4.24 -14.78
N LYS A 340 -11.09 3.38 -15.08
CA LYS A 340 -10.86 2.03 -15.62
C LYS A 340 -10.14 2.01 -16.97
N TYR A 341 -10.15 3.11 -17.72
CA TYR A 341 -9.47 3.24 -19.03
C TYR A 341 -8.02 3.73 -18.91
N ILE A 342 -7.54 3.96 -17.68
CA ILE A 342 -6.20 4.47 -17.42
C ILE A 342 -5.42 3.43 -16.62
N ASP A 343 -4.28 2.99 -17.14
CA ASP A 343 -3.39 2.04 -16.44
C ASP A 343 -2.32 2.74 -15.62
N GLN A 344 -1.71 3.80 -16.19
CA GLN A 344 -0.71 4.61 -15.49
C GLN A 344 -0.87 6.08 -15.89
N VAL A 345 -0.51 6.97 -14.98
CA VAL A 345 -0.47 8.40 -15.22
C VAL A 345 0.77 9.00 -14.54
N ALA A 346 1.41 9.95 -15.22
CA ALA A 346 2.50 10.75 -14.68
C ALA A 346 2.22 12.23 -14.95
N VAL A 347 2.12 13.01 -13.88
CA VAL A 347 1.90 14.46 -13.97
C VAL A 347 3.22 15.19 -14.19
N ILE A 348 3.22 16.15 -15.12
CA ILE A 348 4.38 16.95 -15.48
C ILE A 348 4.01 18.43 -15.34
N GLY A 349 4.71 19.16 -14.50
CA GLY A 349 4.35 20.57 -14.23
C GLY A 349 5.47 21.43 -13.69
N ASP A 350 6.63 20.83 -13.32
CA ASP A 350 7.72 21.57 -12.71
C ASP A 350 8.25 22.66 -13.65
N GLN A 351 8.29 23.91 -13.15
CA GLN A 351 8.70 25.11 -13.88
C GLN A 351 7.92 25.39 -15.18
N ARG A 352 6.82 24.69 -15.44
CA ARG A 352 5.97 24.90 -16.62
C ARG A 352 4.83 25.87 -16.31
N LYS A 353 4.30 26.51 -17.38
CA LYS A 353 3.16 27.43 -17.26
C LYS A 353 1.84 26.71 -16.94
N PHE A 354 1.75 25.44 -17.28
CA PHE A 354 0.58 24.59 -17.07
C PHE A 354 1.00 23.17 -16.72
N VAL A 355 0.09 22.45 -16.08
CA VAL A 355 0.25 21.05 -15.72
C VAL A 355 -0.22 20.18 -16.88
N SER A 356 0.54 19.16 -17.21
CA SER A 356 0.23 18.14 -18.21
C SER A 356 0.29 16.77 -17.58
N ALA A 357 -0.34 15.78 -18.19
CA ALA A 357 -0.21 14.39 -17.78
C ALA A 357 0.19 13.50 -18.96
N LEU A 358 1.12 12.59 -18.73
CA LEU A 358 1.37 11.45 -19.60
C LEU A 358 0.49 10.30 -19.11
N ILE A 359 -0.28 9.70 -20.00
CA ILE A 359 -1.23 8.66 -19.68
C ILE A 359 -0.89 7.41 -20.47
N VAL A 360 -0.77 6.29 -19.75
CA VAL A 360 -0.78 4.96 -20.34
C VAL A 360 -2.20 4.42 -20.20
N PRO A 361 -2.93 4.27 -21.30
CA PRO A 361 -4.29 3.76 -21.24
C PRO A 361 -4.35 2.27 -20.94
N ASN A 362 -5.44 1.82 -20.36
CA ASN A 362 -5.77 0.40 -20.29
C ASN A 362 -6.25 -0.06 -21.67
N TYR A 363 -5.33 -0.67 -22.42
CA TYR A 363 -5.58 -1.05 -23.82
C TYR A 363 -6.70 -2.05 -23.97
N ASP A 364 -6.89 -2.99 -23.06
CA ASP A 364 -7.96 -3.98 -23.11
C ASP A 364 -9.33 -3.33 -22.92
N ALA A 365 -9.44 -2.43 -21.94
CA ALA A 365 -10.66 -1.67 -21.70
C ALA A 365 -11.00 -0.74 -22.88
N LEU A 366 -10.01 -0.06 -23.47
CA LEU A 366 -10.22 0.78 -24.64
C LEU A 366 -10.62 -0.03 -25.88
N ALA A 367 -10.00 -1.19 -26.10
CA ALA A 367 -10.35 -2.07 -27.21
C ALA A 367 -11.79 -2.59 -27.07
N ALA A 368 -12.23 -2.90 -25.85
CA ALA A 368 -13.62 -3.27 -25.60
C ALA A 368 -14.57 -2.10 -25.92
N TYR A 369 -14.27 -0.90 -25.42
CA TYR A 369 -15.06 0.30 -25.69
C TYR A 369 -15.13 0.61 -27.22
N ALA A 370 -13.98 0.55 -27.91
CA ALA A 370 -13.93 0.81 -29.34
C ALA A 370 -14.84 -0.15 -30.15
N ARG A 371 -14.84 -1.45 -29.78
CA ARG A 371 -15.74 -2.45 -30.39
C ARG A 371 -17.21 -2.13 -30.13
N GLU A 372 -17.57 -1.73 -28.91
CA GLU A 372 -18.94 -1.32 -28.57
C GLU A 372 -19.39 -0.09 -29.35
N GLN A 373 -18.48 0.85 -29.64
CA GLN A 373 -18.76 2.04 -30.43
C GLN A 373 -18.62 1.85 -31.94
N GLY A 374 -18.28 0.64 -32.40
CA GLY A 374 -18.07 0.36 -33.83
C GLY A 374 -16.82 1.00 -34.42
N ILE A 375 -15.85 1.39 -33.58
CA ILE A 375 -14.57 1.96 -34.01
C ILE A 375 -13.67 0.83 -34.48
N LEU A 376 -13.25 0.86 -35.75
CA LEU A 376 -12.37 -0.14 -36.33
C LEU A 376 -10.91 0.21 -36.02
N PHE A 377 -10.13 -0.76 -35.63
CA PHE A 377 -8.68 -0.65 -35.44
C PHE A 377 -8.02 -2.02 -35.68
N SER A 378 -6.80 -2.03 -36.18
CA SER A 378 -6.01 -3.25 -36.45
C SER A 378 -4.81 -3.38 -35.50
N SER A 379 -4.45 -2.31 -34.82
CA SER A 379 -3.32 -2.26 -33.89
C SER A 379 -3.59 -1.35 -32.70
N VAL A 380 -2.82 -1.56 -31.61
CA VAL A 380 -2.85 -0.67 -30.42
C VAL A 380 -2.50 0.76 -30.82
N LYS A 381 -1.60 0.95 -31.76
CA LYS A 381 -1.22 2.27 -32.26
C LYS A 381 -2.40 2.99 -32.90
N GLU A 382 -3.11 2.33 -33.81
CA GLU A 382 -4.32 2.90 -34.43
C GLU A 382 -5.40 3.21 -33.40
N LEU A 383 -5.56 2.36 -32.39
CA LEU A 383 -6.54 2.57 -31.31
C LEU A 383 -6.26 3.87 -30.56
N VAL A 384 -5.02 4.10 -30.14
CA VAL A 384 -4.66 5.30 -29.32
C VAL A 384 -4.53 6.57 -30.16
N GLU A 385 -4.23 6.47 -31.46
CA GLU A 385 -4.19 7.61 -32.40
C GLU A 385 -5.59 7.98 -32.90
N ASN A 386 -6.62 7.20 -32.61
CA ASN A 386 -7.98 7.49 -33.03
C ASN A 386 -8.56 8.70 -32.28
N GLN A 387 -9.01 9.72 -33.00
CA GLN A 387 -9.51 10.96 -32.42
C GLN A 387 -10.70 10.74 -31.47
N MET A 388 -11.62 9.84 -31.81
CA MET A 388 -12.77 9.54 -30.94
C MET A 388 -12.34 8.92 -29.60
N ILE A 389 -11.31 8.09 -29.60
CA ILE A 389 -10.71 7.51 -28.38
C ILE A 389 -10.01 8.60 -27.58
N HIS A 390 -9.28 9.48 -28.25
CA HIS A 390 -8.63 10.61 -27.60
C HIS A 390 -9.63 11.54 -26.93
N ASP A 391 -10.68 11.96 -27.65
CA ASP A 391 -11.73 12.82 -27.12
C ASP A 391 -12.51 12.17 -25.98
N PHE A 392 -12.75 10.86 -26.08
CA PHE A 392 -13.36 10.07 -25.00
C PHE A 392 -12.51 10.09 -23.73
N LEU A 393 -11.21 9.80 -23.83
CA LEU A 393 -10.30 9.81 -22.68
C LEU A 393 -10.17 11.21 -22.09
N PHE A 394 -10.04 12.23 -22.94
CA PHE A 394 -9.96 13.62 -22.51
C PHE A 394 -11.19 14.06 -21.72
N GLY A 395 -12.38 13.75 -22.21
CA GLY A 395 -13.63 14.06 -21.51
C GLY A 395 -13.76 13.36 -20.16
N ARG A 396 -13.24 12.13 -20.03
CA ARG A 396 -13.20 11.42 -18.73
C ARG A 396 -12.26 12.10 -17.75
N ILE A 397 -11.10 12.54 -18.20
CA ILE A 397 -10.11 13.23 -17.37
C ILE A 397 -10.65 14.59 -16.91
N GLU A 398 -11.32 15.33 -17.78
CA GLU A 398 -11.96 16.60 -17.42
C GLU A 398 -13.01 16.41 -16.31
N LEU A 399 -13.82 15.34 -16.35
CA LEU A 399 -14.78 15.04 -15.32
C LEU A 399 -14.13 14.75 -13.94
N LEU A 400 -12.91 14.22 -13.95
CA LEU A 400 -12.15 13.94 -12.72
C LEU A 400 -11.46 15.20 -12.17
N HIS A 401 -11.24 16.22 -12.99
CA HIS A 401 -10.63 17.50 -12.61
C HIS A 401 -11.53 18.43 -11.79
N PHE A 402 -12.84 18.26 -11.82
CA PHE A 402 -13.76 19.07 -11.02
C PHE A 402 -13.52 18.85 -9.51
N GLY A 403 -12.81 19.79 -8.86
CA GLY A 403 -12.51 19.79 -7.43
C GLY A 403 -11.01 19.82 -7.07
N LEU A 404 -10.12 19.95 -8.07
CA LEU A 404 -8.68 20.15 -7.86
C LEU A 404 -8.25 21.61 -8.15
N GLY A 405 -9.12 22.58 -7.87
CA GLY A 405 -8.92 24.02 -8.08
C GLY A 405 -8.09 24.69 -7.01
#